data_2063a29d9b2ee6da4e0d131a84fc4cc8
#
_entry.id   2063a29d9b2ee6da4e0d131a84fc4cc8
#
_cell.length_a   1.000
_cell.length_b   1.000
_cell.length_c   1.000
_cell.angle_alpha   90.00
_cell.angle_beta   90.00
_cell.angle_gamma   90.00
#
_symmetry.space_group_name_H-M   'P 1'
#
loop_
_entity.id
_entity.type
_entity.pdbx_description
1 polymer ?
#
loop_
_entity_poly.entity_id
_entity_poly.type
_entity_poly.pdbx_seq_one_letter_code
_entity_poly.pdbx_strand_id
1 'polypeptide(L)'
;MTAHTPRALLAAALCIALVTACGKKEEPAPAKSPPPTSDSKPSGTLNLYNWNNYIAPETVARFEKEFGAKVVQTYFSDNEEMLAKLAAGATGYDVIVPTSNALEVLIKKGDLQPLDQTKLPNLKNMKPELMNTAFDPGNKYSVPYAYSTTVIGFNDKRMKEAGIDPRGFEALFDPKVACKVKGHITVLDSPDEVFSAAFIYLGIDPNTTSSDDYKRAAEAIKKAKPCWAAFNSSSYIKELSSGNMWLALGYSVDFFQANVDAAAAKQDFKIVAVIPSQGAVLSVDNMVIHKSAPNPALAHAFINFMMEGQNAAELSNLIGSGNANAAAMQFIKPEVKANVSVFPDAETMKKLRQLRLLPAEQRRERGQLWTEIKVQ
;
A
#
# COMPACT_ATOMS: atom_id res chain seq x y z
N MET A 1 44.57 -54.14 5.00
CA MET A 1 45.04 -54.66 6.32
C MET A 1 43.93 -54.44 7.31
N THR A 2 43.32 -55.57 7.60
CA THR A 2 42.68 -56.15 8.81
C THR A 2 41.43 -55.41 9.32
N ALA A 3 40.22 -55.82 8.99
CA ALA A 3 39.41 -56.99 9.38
C ALA A 3 39.42 -57.27 10.90
N HIS A 4 38.23 -57.10 11.52
CA HIS A 4 37.64 -58.11 12.43
C HIS A 4 36.23 -57.73 12.96
N THR A 5 35.20 -58.40 12.49
CA THR A 5 34.03 -58.91 13.23
C THR A 5 34.40 -60.26 13.80
N PRO A 6 33.63 -61.00 14.63
CA PRO A 6 32.27 -60.88 15.15
C PRO A 6 32.10 -61.40 16.61
N ARG A 7 30.86 -61.38 17.21
CA ARG A 7 30.23 -62.62 17.73
C ARG A 7 28.96 -62.36 18.57
N ALA A 8 27.96 -63.07 18.17
CA ALA A 8 26.69 -63.25 18.84
C ALA A 8 26.80 -64.21 20.06
N LEU A 9 25.89 -64.06 21.03
CA LEU A 9 25.53 -65.14 21.93
C LEU A 9 24.06 -65.04 22.29
N LEU A 10 23.33 -66.09 21.91
CA LEU A 10 21.98 -66.50 22.33
C LEU A 10 22.00 -66.94 23.81
N ALA A 11 20.93 -66.64 24.52
CA ALA A 11 20.44 -67.50 25.61
C ALA A 11 18.92 -67.36 25.72
N ALA A 12 18.29 -68.56 25.70
CA ALA A 12 16.86 -68.81 25.72
C ALA A 12 16.36 -69.12 27.12
N ALA A 13 15.04 -69.00 27.22
CA ALA A 13 14.11 -69.73 28.10
C ALA A 13 13.86 -69.20 29.52
N LEU A 14 12.64 -68.89 29.91
CA LEU A 14 11.68 -69.84 30.47
C LEU A 14 10.32 -69.16 30.75
N CYS A 15 9.24 -69.81 30.35
CA CYS A 15 7.84 -69.43 30.60
C CYS A 15 7.48 -69.61 32.08
N ILE A 16 6.72 -68.62 32.63
CA ILE A 16 5.76 -68.88 33.71
C ILE A 16 4.50 -68.04 33.41
N ALA A 17 3.41 -68.73 33.17
CA ALA A 17 2.06 -68.18 33.08
C ALA A 17 1.51 -67.97 34.49
N LEU A 18 1.09 -66.73 34.76
CA LEU A 18 0.16 -66.45 35.89
C LEU A 18 -0.97 -65.58 35.36
N VAL A 19 -2.13 -66.19 35.27
CA VAL A 19 -3.40 -65.57 35.01
C VAL A 19 -3.87 -64.84 36.27
N THR A 20 -3.98 -63.56 36.21
CA THR A 20 -4.74 -62.74 37.16
C THR A 20 -5.61 -61.75 36.38
N ALA A 21 -6.92 -62.00 36.52
CA ALA A 21 -7.94 -61.06 36.07
C ALA A 21 -7.87 -59.79 36.86
N CYS A 22 -7.78 -58.63 36.13
CA CYS A 22 -8.06 -57.34 36.72
C CYS A 22 -8.72 -56.44 35.72
N GLY A 23 -9.78 -55.81 36.15
CA GLY A 23 -10.72 -55.01 35.40
C GLY A 23 -10.07 -53.86 34.64
N LYS A 24 -10.60 -53.61 33.47
CA LYS A 24 -10.38 -52.40 32.70
C LYS A 24 -10.79 -51.20 33.54
N LYS A 25 -9.84 -50.43 33.99
CA LYS A 25 -10.09 -49.02 34.30
C LYS A 25 -10.25 -48.30 32.96
N GLU A 26 -11.43 -47.84 32.66
CA GLU A 26 -11.66 -46.86 31.61
C GLU A 26 -10.89 -45.58 32.01
N GLU A 27 -9.89 -45.22 31.21
CA GLU A 27 -9.33 -43.85 31.24
C GLU A 27 -10.46 -42.86 30.93
N PRO A 28 -10.62 -41.78 31.70
CA PRO A 28 -11.60 -40.76 31.38
C PRO A 28 -11.20 -40.14 30.04
N ALA A 29 -12.14 -40.17 29.07
CA ALA A 29 -11.98 -39.48 27.80
C ALA A 29 -11.58 -38.00 28.05
N PRO A 30 -10.67 -37.42 27.25
CA PRO A 30 -10.29 -36.02 27.42
C PRO A 30 -11.56 -35.17 27.33
N ALA A 31 -11.78 -34.37 28.37
CA ALA A 31 -12.92 -33.46 28.42
C ALA A 31 -12.90 -32.59 27.16
N LYS A 32 -13.95 -32.70 26.35
CA LYS A 32 -14.20 -31.77 25.24
C LYS A 32 -14.26 -30.39 25.85
N SER A 33 -13.33 -29.51 25.44
CA SER A 33 -13.39 -28.10 25.76
C SER A 33 -14.77 -27.58 25.41
N PRO A 34 -15.44 -26.82 26.29
CA PRO A 34 -16.73 -26.23 25.96
C PRO A 34 -16.60 -25.43 24.67
N PRO A 35 -17.62 -25.45 23.78
CA PRO A 35 -17.63 -24.59 22.61
C PRO A 35 -17.47 -23.14 23.08
N PRO A 36 -16.70 -22.31 22.36
CA PRO A 36 -16.51 -20.91 22.74
C PRO A 36 -17.90 -20.25 22.85
N THR A 37 -18.18 -19.66 23.99
CA THR A 37 -19.37 -18.83 24.20
C THR A 37 -19.32 -17.68 23.23
N SER A 38 -20.40 -17.43 22.50
CA SER A 38 -20.50 -16.47 21.37
C SER A 38 -20.27 -14.99 21.71
N ASP A 39 -19.86 -14.67 22.93
CA ASP A 39 -19.71 -13.29 23.44
C ASP A 39 -18.28 -12.88 23.81
N SER A 40 -17.27 -13.73 23.66
CA SER A 40 -15.89 -13.32 23.92
C SER A 40 -15.30 -12.60 22.70
N LYS A 41 -14.81 -11.35 22.91
CA LYS A 41 -14.05 -10.63 21.87
C LYS A 41 -12.90 -11.53 21.36
N PRO A 42 -12.66 -11.60 20.04
CA PRO A 42 -11.50 -12.33 19.51
C PRO A 42 -10.21 -11.72 20.09
N SER A 43 -9.27 -12.59 20.46
CA SER A 43 -8.01 -12.19 21.09
C SER A 43 -6.82 -12.99 20.55
N GLY A 44 -5.63 -12.74 21.04
CA GLY A 44 -4.41 -13.45 20.64
C GLY A 44 -3.47 -12.56 19.83
N THR A 45 -2.77 -13.13 18.85
CA THR A 45 -1.83 -12.37 18.00
C THR A 45 -2.47 -12.06 16.65
N LEU A 46 -2.36 -10.79 16.21
CA LEU A 46 -2.65 -10.33 14.87
C LEU A 46 -1.34 -10.07 14.13
N ASN A 47 -1.11 -10.74 13.02
CA ASN A 47 0.05 -10.52 12.17
C ASN A 47 -0.34 -9.59 11.01
N LEU A 48 0.13 -8.35 11.08
CA LEU A 48 -0.13 -7.29 10.11
C LEU A 48 1.06 -7.16 9.14
N TYR A 49 0.83 -7.32 7.83
CA TYR A 49 1.82 -7.10 6.78
C TYR A 49 1.49 -5.80 6.04
N ASN A 50 2.24 -4.74 6.31
CA ASN A 50 1.89 -3.37 5.97
C ASN A 50 3.08 -2.60 5.39
N TRP A 51 2.83 -1.42 4.90
CA TRP A 51 3.84 -0.41 4.61
C TRP A 51 4.50 0.06 5.91
N ASN A 52 5.75 0.53 5.81
CA ASN A 52 6.42 1.11 6.98
C ASN A 52 5.73 2.42 7.40
N ASN A 53 5.61 2.66 8.72
CA ASN A 53 4.96 3.84 9.30
C ASN A 53 3.51 4.10 8.83
N TYR A 54 2.77 3.05 8.49
CA TYR A 54 1.45 3.14 7.87
C TYR A 54 0.29 2.78 8.82
N ILE A 55 0.51 2.94 10.11
CA ILE A 55 -0.48 2.90 11.18
C ILE A 55 0.05 3.69 12.37
N ALA A 56 -0.80 4.48 13.04
CA ALA A 56 -0.39 5.24 14.21
C ALA A 56 -0.13 4.31 15.41
N PRO A 57 0.97 4.49 16.16
CA PRO A 57 1.27 3.66 17.33
C PRO A 57 0.15 3.67 18.38
N GLU A 58 -0.53 4.79 18.54
CA GLU A 58 -1.65 4.95 19.48
C GLU A 58 -2.86 4.11 19.06
N THR A 59 -3.10 3.99 17.76
CA THR A 59 -4.17 3.13 17.21
C THR A 59 -3.89 1.68 17.52
N VAL A 60 -2.64 1.23 17.32
CA VAL A 60 -2.20 -0.14 17.68
C VAL A 60 -2.40 -0.40 19.15
N ALA A 61 -1.92 0.49 20.02
CA ALA A 61 -2.02 0.34 21.47
C ALA A 61 -3.48 0.27 21.96
N ARG A 62 -4.39 1.04 21.35
CA ARG A 62 -5.83 0.97 21.67
C ARG A 62 -6.44 -0.35 21.26
N PHE A 63 -6.11 -0.84 20.06
CA PHE A 63 -6.59 -2.14 19.59
C PHE A 63 -6.12 -3.26 20.53
N GLU A 64 -4.84 -3.30 20.86
CA GLU A 64 -4.26 -4.30 21.76
C GLU A 64 -4.95 -4.30 23.13
N LYS A 65 -5.17 -3.11 23.70
CA LYS A 65 -5.86 -2.95 24.98
C LYS A 65 -7.32 -3.39 24.91
N GLU A 66 -8.04 -3.00 23.84
CA GLU A 66 -9.46 -3.29 23.70
C GLU A 66 -9.78 -4.76 23.49
N PHE A 67 -8.92 -5.45 22.72
CA PHE A 67 -9.14 -6.86 22.34
C PHE A 67 -8.28 -7.84 23.18
N GLY A 68 -7.43 -7.35 24.08
CA GLY A 68 -6.48 -8.23 24.80
C GLY A 68 -5.56 -8.97 23.80
N ALA A 69 -5.21 -8.28 22.69
CA ALA A 69 -4.47 -8.84 21.59
C ALA A 69 -3.05 -8.27 21.52
N LYS A 70 -2.19 -8.89 20.71
CA LYS A 70 -0.87 -8.36 20.34
C LYS A 70 -0.82 -8.18 18.82
N VAL A 71 -0.41 -7.00 18.34
CA VAL A 71 -0.18 -6.73 16.91
C VAL A 71 1.30 -6.89 16.60
N VAL A 72 1.62 -7.85 15.73
CA VAL A 72 2.97 -8.07 15.19
C VAL A 72 3.00 -7.51 13.77
N GLN A 73 3.83 -6.50 13.54
CA GLN A 73 3.95 -5.83 12.25
C GLN A 73 5.14 -6.36 11.47
N THR A 74 4.92 -6.68 10.20
CA THR A 74 5.95 -6.97 9.20
C THR A 74 5.75 -5.94 8.07
N TYR A 75 6.83 -5.50 7.47
CA TYR A 75 6.79 -4.42 6.49
C TYR A 75 7.25 -4.87 5.11
N PHE A 76 6.80 -4.16 4.10
CA PHE A 76 7.30 -4.21 2.72
C PHE A 76 7.53 -2.79 2.21
N SER A 77 8.44 -2.66 1.24
CA SER A 77 8.80 -1.37 0.64
C SER A 77 8.00 -1.05 -0.62
N ASP A 78 7.53 -2.10 -1.31
CA ASP A 78 6.72 -2.00 -2.54
C ASP A 78 5.83 -3.23 -2.72
N ASN A 79 4.84 -3.12 -3.63
CA ASN A 79 3.91 -4.20 -3.92
C ASN A 79 4.57 -5.42 -4.56
N GLU A 80 5.62 -5.23 -5.35
CA GLU A 80 6.36 -6.30 -6.02
C GLU A 80 7.06 -7.19 -5.01
N GLU A 81 7.71 -6.61 -4.00
CA GLU A 81 8.30 -7.34 -2.85
C GLU A 81 7.23 -8.16 -2.13
N MET A 82 6.12 -7.52 -1.78
CA MET A 82 5.01 -8.20 -1.10
C MET A 82 4.47 -9.37 -1.92
N LEU A 83 4.17 -9.15 -3.21
CA LEU A 83 3.65 -10.17 -4.12
C LEU A 83 4.64 -11.31 -4.36
N ALA A 84 5.94 -11.00 -4.50
CA ALA A 84 6.99 -12.00 -4.67
C ALA A 84 7.13 -12.88 -3.42
N LYS A 85 7.11 -12.28 -2.23
CA LYS A 85 7.20 -12.99 -0.95
C LYS A 85 6.00 -13.93 -0.73
N LEU A 86 4.78 -13.48 -1.03
CA LEU A 86 3.58 -14.31 -0.97
C LEU A 86 3.62 -15.44 -2.03
N ALA A 87 4.08 -15.14 -3.26
CA ALA A 87 4.23 -16.15 -4.31
C ALA A 87 5.29 -17.21 -3.98
N ALA A 88 6.31 -16.87 -3.20
CA ALA A 88 7.30 -17.80 -2.67
C ALA A 88 6.74 -18.67 -1.51
N GLY A 89 5.47 -18.53 -1.14
CA GLY A 89 4.82 -19.35 -0.13
C GLY A 89 4.88 -18.80 1.29
N ALA A 90 5.18 -17.50 1.46
CA ALA A 90 5.13 -16.89 2.79
C ALA A 90 3.68 -16.90 3.32
N THR A 91 3.53 -17.31 4.56
CA THR A 91 2.26 -17.46 5.27
C THR A 91 2.33 -16.81 6.66
N GLY A 92 1.24 -16.91 7.43
CA GLY A 92 1.22 -16.42 8.80
C GLY A 92 0.81 -14.95 8.94
N TYR A 93 0.39 -14.30 7.86
CA TYR A 93 -0.20 -12.97 7.90
C TYR A 93 -1.71 -13.06 8.05
N ASP A 94 -2.28 -12.24 8.93
CA ASP A 94 -3.72 -12.12 9.11
C ASP A 94 -4.27 -11.04 8.19
N VAL A 95 -3.73 -9.83 8.30
CA VAL A 95 -4.12 -8.67 7.48
C VAL A 95 -2.94 -8.21 6.63
N ILE A 96 -3.19 -7.95 5.36
CA ILE A 96 -2.23 -7.36 4.42
C ILE A 96 -2.82 -6.06 3.89
N VAL A 97 -1.97 -5.07 3.54
CA VAL A 97 -2.41 -3.76 3.06
C VAL A 97 -1.86 -3.46 1.66
N PRO A 98 -2.34 -4.15 0.60
CA PRO A 98 -1.92 -3.91 -0.78
C PRO A 98 -2.56 -2.66 -1.37
N THR A 99 -1.89 -2.04 -2.35
CA THR A 99 -2.51 -1.08 -3.27
C THR A 99 -3.46 -1.79 -4.25
N SER A 100 -4.43 -1.09 -4.82
CA SER A 100 -5.50 -1.66 -5.64
C SER A 100 -5.03 -2.55 -6.80
N ASN A 101 -3.94 -2.20 -7.49
CA ASN A 101 -3.39 -3.02 -8.57
C ASN A 101 -2.80 -4.36 -8.06
N ALA A 102 -2.14 -4.36 -6.91
CA ALA A 102 -1.66 -5.58 -6.26
C ALA A 102 -2.81 -6.40 -5.66
N LEU A 103 -3.84 -5.74 -5.11
CA LEU A 103 -5.07 -6.38 -4.67
C LEU A 103 -5.72 -7.17 -5.81
N GLU A 104 -5.80 -6.61 -7.01
CA GLU A 104 -6.34 -7.30 -8.20
C GLU A 104 -5.56 -8.59 -8.51
N VAL A 105 -4.22 -8.58 -8.32
CA VAL A 105 -3.38 -9.79 -8.47
C VAL A 105 -3.75 -10.84 -7.41
N LEU A 106 -3.86 -10.44 -6.14
CA LEU A 106 -4.16 -11.37 -5.04
C LEU A 106 -5.55 -11.99 -5.20
N ILE A 107 -6.56 -11.22 -5.63
CA ILE A 107 -7.91 -11.73 -5.92
C ILE A 107 -7.85 -12.78 -7.05
N LYS A 108 -7.19 -12.47 -8.17
CA LYS A 108 -7.08 -13.38 -9.32
C LYS A 108 -6.35 -14.69 -8.99
N LYS A 109 -5.39 -14.65 -8.05
CA LYS A 109 -4.67 -15.83 -7.56
C LYS A 109 -5.44 -16.63 -6.52
N GLY A 110 -6.53 -16.09 -5.97
CA GLY A 110 -7.25 -16.73 -4.86
C GLY A 110 -6.45 -16.76 -3.55
N ASP A 111 -5.66 -15.72 -3.30
CA ASP A 111 -4.80 -15.62 -2.11
C ASP A 111 -5.50 -14.91 -0.93
N LEU A 112 -6.78 -14.54 -1.09
CA LEU A 112 -7.55 -13.81 -0.08
C LEU A 112 -8.77 -14.60 0.39
N GLN A 113 -9.14 -14.40 1.67
CA GLN A 113 -10.44 -14.84 2.20
C GLN A 113 -11.51 -13.80 1.85
N PRO A 114 -12.74 -14.23 1.51
CA PRO A 114 -13.88 -13.30 1.46
C PRO A 114 -14.12 -12.70 2.85
N LEU A 115 -14.43 -11.40 2.87
CA LEU A 115 -14.80 -10.72 4.10
C LEU A 115 -16.22 -11.10 4.54
N ASP A 116 -16.37 -11.43 5.81
CA ASP A 116 -17.68 -11.56 6.45
C ASP A 116 -18.17 -10.16 6.85
N GLN A 117 -18.97 -9.56 5.97
CA GLN A 117 -19.47 -8.18 6.17
C GLN A 117 -20.37 -8.04 7.39
N THR A 118 -20.93 -9.14 7.93
CA THR A 118 -21.71 -9.10 9.19
C THR A 118 -20.84 -8.73 10.38
N LYS A 119 -19.53 -8.98 10.29
CA LYS A 119 -18.53 -8.63 11.29
C LYS A 119 -17.94 -7.22 11.09
N LEU A 120 -18.38 -6.50 10.07
CA LEU A 120 -17.84 -5.20 9.66
C LEU A 120 -18.92 -4.09 9.70
N PRO A 121 -19.60 -3.85 10.84
CA PRO A 121 -20.67 -2.84 10.94
C PRO A 121 -20.21 -1.42 10.61
N ASN A 122 -18.90 -1.15 10.67
CA ASN A 122 -18.32 0.16 10.34
C ASN A 122 -18.08 0.37 8.83
N LEU A 123 -18.41 -0.60 7.95
CA LEU A 123 -18.41 -0.39 6.49
C LEU A 123 -19.26 0.82 6.06
N LYS A 124 -20.32 1.14 6.80
CA LYS A 124 -21.17 2.33 6.59
C LYS A 124 -20.41 3.64 6.67
N ASN A 125 -19.23 3.66 7.28
CA ASN A 125 -18.39 4.86 7.44
C ASN A 125 -17.51 5.11 6.20
N MET A 126 -17.44 4.16 5.27
CA MET A 126 -16.55 4.25 4.12
C MET A 126 -17.13 5.20 3.05
N LYS A 127 -16.24 5.85 2.29
CA LYS A 127 -16.59 6.72 1.16
C LYS A 127 -17.11 5.87 -0.01
N PRO A 128 -18.36 6.08 -0.47
CA PRO A 128 -18.95 5.26 -1.52
C PRO A 128 -18.15 5.24 -2.84
N GLU A 129 -17.50 6.36 -3.18
CA GLU A 129 -16.71 6.53 -4.40
C GLU A 129 -15.44 5.66 -4.44
N LEU A 130 -14.99 5.14 -3.29
CA LEU A 130 -13.84 4.23 -3.18
C LEU A 130 -14.24 2.77 -3.02
N MET A 131 -15.54 2.52 -2.88
CA MET A 131 -16.10 1.18 -2.70
C MET A 131 -16.55 0.57 -4.02
N ASN A 132 -16.82 -0.74 -4.01
CA ASN A 132 -17.44 -1.46 -5.11
C ASN A 132 -16.69 -1.33 -6.46
N THR A 133 -15.37 -1.49 -6.41
CA THR A 133 -14.53 -1.42 -7.61
C THR A 133 -14.81 -2.57 -8.58
N ALA A 134 -14.53 -2.37 -9.87
CA ALA A 134 -14.78 -3.39 -10.90
C ALA A 134 -14.00 -4.71 -10.69
N PHE A 135 -12.87 -4.67 -9.98
CA PHE A 135 -12.06 -5.86 -9.66
C PHE A 135 -12.42 -6.51 -8.32
N ASP A 136 -13.18 -5.81 -7.46
CA ASP A 136 -13.72 -6.35 -6.20
C ASP A 136 -15.18 -5.92 -6.00
N PRO A 137 -16.12 -6.44 -6.81
CA PRO A 137 -17.53 -6.09 -6.71
C PRO A 137 -18.11 -6.40 -5.33
N GLY A 138 -18.79 -5.42 -4.75
CA GLY A 138 -19.39 -5.52 -3.42
C GLY A 138 -18.38 -5.53 -2.27
N ASN A 139 -17.11 -5.20 -2.52
CA ASN A 139 -16.04 -5.26 -1.51
C ASN A 139 -15.96 -6.64 -0.85
N LYS A 140 -15.99 -7.67 -1.68
CA LYS A 140 -15.98 -9.06 -1.23
C LYS A 140 -14.70 -9.43 -0.48
N TYR A 141 -13.56 -8.84 -0.88
CA TYR A 141 -12.25 -9.20 -0.37
C TYR A 141 -11.52 -8.07 0.34
N SER A 142 -11.95 -6.81 0.16
CA SER A 142 -11.18 -5.67 0.61
C SER A 142 -12.02 -4.57 1.25
N VAL A 143 -11.35 -3.79 2.12
CA VAL A 143 -11.85 -2.52 2.63
C VAL A 143 -10.80 -1.46 2.30
N PRO A 144 -11.15 -0.39 1.56
CA PRO A 144 -10.24 0.74 1.35
C PRO A 144 -9.77 1.32 2.68
N TYR A 145 -8.48 1.59 2.80
CA TYR A 145 -7.87 2.08 4.05
C TYR A 145 -7.47 3.55 3.94
N ALA A 146 -6.53 3.82 3.06
CA ALA A 146 -6.03 5.15 2.80
C ALA A 146 -5.79 5.34 1.31
N TYR A 147 -5.57 6.58 0.89
CA TYR A 147 -5.17 6.87 -0.49
C TYR A 147 -4.13 7.98 -0.56
N SER A 148 -3.38 7.97 -1.63
CA SER A 148 -2.49 9.04 -2.05
C SER A 148 -2.72 9.34 -3.53
N THR A 149 -2.20 10.49 -3.98
CA THR A 149 -2.22 10.88 -5.38
C THR A 149 -0.80 11.08 -5.89
N THR A 150 -0.55 10.74 -7.16
CA THR A 150 0.71 11.04 -7.82
C THR A 150 0.58 12.38 -8.50
N VAL A 151 1.25 13.37 -7.95
CA VAL A 151 1.02 14.80 -8.21
C VAL A 151 2.32 15.55 -8.49
N ILE A 152 2.20 16.84 -8.76
CA ILE A 152 3.33 17.75 -8.86
C ILE A 152 3.56 18.42 -7.50
N GLY A 153 4.78 18.27 -6.97
CA GLY A 153 5.26 19.01 -5.81
C GLY A 153 6.33 20.01 -6.20
N PHE A 154 6.32 21.17 -5.59
CA PHE A 154 7.22 22.23 -5.99
C PHE A 154 7.57 23.22 -4.87
N ASN A 155 8.73 23.86 -5.02
CA ASN A 155 9.16 25.01 -4.25
C ASN A 155 8.43 26.28 -4.77
N ASP A 156 7.53 26.85 -3.96
CA ASP A 156 6.65 27.95 -4.35
C ASP A 156 7.42 29.22 -4.76
N LYS A 157 8.51 29.53 -4.05
CA LYS A 157 9.37 30.66 -4.34
C LYS A 157 10.06 30.50 -5.69
N ARG A 158 10.67 29.33 -5.94
CA ARG A 158 11.39 29.05 -7.18
C ARG A 158 10.49 29.01 -8.41
N MET A 159 9.29 28.44 -8.29
CA MET A 159 8.33 28.46 -9.41
C MET A 159 7.87 29.88 -9.75
N LYS A 160 7.63 30.71 -8.74
CA LYS A 160 7.30 32.12 -8.93
C LYS A 160 8.45 32.89 -9.60
N GLU A 161 9.68 32.70 -9.15
CA GLU A 161 10.89 33.33 -9.74
C GLU A 161 11.08 32.89 -11.19
N ALA A 162 10.83 31.65 -11.55
CA ALA A 162 10.94 31.11 -12.91
C ALA A 162 9.76 31.48 -13.83
N GLY A 163 8.70 32.07 -13.29
CA GLY A 163 7.47 32.38 -14.04
C GLY A 163 6.79 31.12 -14.59
N ILE A 164 6.79 30.03 -13.80
CA ILE A 164 6.16 28.75 -14.18
C ILE A 164 4.90 28.57 -13.32
N ASP A 165 3.77 28.26 -13.99
CA ASP A 165 2.58 27.72 -13.34
C ASP A 165 2.69 26.19 -13.26
N PRO A 166 2.90 25.60 -12.09
CA PRO A 166 3.08 24.16 -11.93
C PRO A 166 1.76 23.37 -11.85
N ARG A 167 0.60 24.00 -12.08
CA ARG A 167 -0.72 23.36 -11.96
C ARG A 167 -1.11 22.47 -13.15
N GLY A 168 -0.21 22.24 -14.09
CA GLY A 168 -0.38 21.33 -15.22
C GLY A 168 0.86 20.52 -15.48
N PHE A 169 0.68 19.37 -16.10
CA PHE A 169 1.79 18.49 -16.49
C PHE A 169 2.73 19.09 -17.53
N GLU A 170 2.37 20.22 -18.16
CA GLU A 170 3.27 21.01 -19.02
C GLU A 170 4.54 21.40 -18.28
N ALA A 171 4.46 21.66 -16.97
CA ALA A 171 5.63 21.97 -16.13
C ALA A 171 6.68 20.85 -16.11
N LEU A 172 6.27 19.60 -16.35
CA LEU A 172 7.14 18.43 -16.41
C LEU A 172 7.45 17.99 -17.83
N PHE A 173 6.43 17.97 -18.74
CA PHE A 173 6.54 17.30 -20.05
C PHE A 173 6.66 18.25 -21.24
N ASP A 174 6.33 19.55 -21.14
CA ASP A 174 6.62 20.50 -22.21
C ASP A 174 8.05 21.05 -22.06
N PRO A 175 8.99 20.75 -22.99
CA PRO A 175 10.36 21.27 -22.91
C PRO A 175 10.45 22.79 -22.87
N LYS A 176 9.48 23.52 -23.46
CA LYS A 176 9.46 24.97 -23.43
C LYS A 176 9.20 25.54 -22.03
N VAL A 177 8.55 24.75 -21.17
CA VAL A 177 8.25 25.10 -19.78
C VAL A 177 9.28 24.47 -18.85
N ALA A 178 9.44 23.15 -18.91
CA ALA A 178 10.29 22.37 -18.02
C ALA A 178 11.77 22.82 -18.06
N CYS A 179 12.30 23.10 -19.25
CA CYS A 179 13.70 23.52 -19.37
C CYS A 179 14.01 24.93 -18.81
N LYS A 180 13.02 25.73 -18.43
CA LYS A 180 13.28 26.98 -17.70
C LYS A 180 13.90 26.72 -16.31
N VAL A 181 13.68 25.54 -15.75
CA VAL A 181 14.26 25.09 -14.48
C VAL A 181 15.07 23.80 -14.66
N LYS A 182 15.76 23.70 -15.78
CA LYS A 182 16.60 22.55 -16.14
C LYS A 182 17.57 22.19 -15.01
N GLY A 183 17.65 20.90 -14.71
CA GLY A 183 18.52 20.38 -13.65
C GLY A 183 17.94 20.50 -12.23
N HIS A 184 16.71 21.05 -12.09
CA HIS A 184 16.01 21.16 -10.80
C HIS A 184 14.67 20.45 -10.78
N ILE A 185 14.44 19.55 -11.76
CA ILE A 185 13.25 18.70 -11.84
C ILE A 185 13.66 17.26 -11.54
N THR A 186 12.90 16.58 -10.70
CA THR A 186 13.02 15.13 -10.51
C THR A 186 11.67 14.45 -10.75
N VAL A 187 11.71 13.24 -11.28
CA VAL A 187 10.52 12.40 -11.45
C VAL A 187 10.77 11.03 -10.81
N LEU A 188 9.71 10.36 -10.41
CA LEU A 188 9.83 9.03 -9.81
C LEU A 188 10.56 8.05 -10.74
N ASP A 189 11.40 7.19 -10.19
CA ASP A 189 11.98 6.06 -10.91
C ASP A 189 10.97 4.89 -10.91
N SER A 190 9.82 5.15 -11.52
CA SER A 190 8.70 4.23 -11.62
C SER A 190 8.06 4.34 -13.00
N PRO A 191 8.14 3.28 -13.82
CA PRO A 191 7.49 3.28 -15.14
C PRO A 191 5.97 3.46 -15.03
N ASP A 192 5.33 2.92 -13.97
CA ASP A 192 3.90 3.04 -13.77
C ASP A 192 3.48 4.50 -13.60
N GLU A 193 4.18 5.23 -12.76
CA GLU A 193 3.84 6.61 -12.41
C GLU A 193 4.17 7.58 -13.54
N VAL A 194 5.36 7.45 -14.13
CA VAL A 194 5.81 8.38 -15.17
C VAL A 194 5.04 8.19 -16.48
N PHE A 195 4.76 6.95 -16.89
CA PHE A 195 3.90 6.70 -18.06
C PHE A 195 2.47 7.16 -17.81
N SER A 196 1.91 6.93 -16.61
CA SER A 196 0.57 7.38 -16.28
C SER A 196 0.45 8.91 -16.30
N ALA A 197 1.44 9.62 -15.75
CA ALA A 197 1.50 11.08 -15.83
C ALA A 197 1.61 11.58 -17.29
N ALA A 198 2.43 10.91 -18.13
CA ALA A 198 2.56 11.24 -19.55
C ALA A 198 1.27 10.93 -20.33
N PHE A 199 0.58 9.84 -20.04
CA PHE A 199 -0.74 9.55 -20.62
C PHE A 199 -1.75 10.65 -20.29
N ILE A 200 -1.87 11.02 -19.02
CA ILE A 200 -2.78 12.08 -18.58
C ILE A 200 -2.44 13.41 -19.25
N TYR A 201 -1.14 13.75 -19.34
CA TYR A 201 -0.65 14.94 -20.07
C TYR A 201 -1.11 14.94 -21.52
N LEU A 202 -1.10 13.79 -22.20
CA LEU A 202 -1.50 13.61 -23.60
C LEU A 202 -3.02 13.46 -23.79
N GLY A 203 -3.82 13.49 -22.71
CA GLY A 203 -5.27 13.24 -22.74
C GLY A 203 -5.63 11.77 -23.00
N ILE A 204 -4.74 10.83 -22.67
CA ILE A 204 -4.90 9.40 -22.82
C ILE A 204 -5.29 8.80 -21.46
N ASP A 205 -6.16 7.77 -21.49
CA ASP A 205 -6.49 7.00 -20.27
C ASP A 205 -5.21 6.28 -19.75
N PRO A 206 -4.79 6.48 -18.50
CA PRO A 206 -3.61 5.79 -17.96
C PRO A 206 -3.74 4.27 -17.92
N ASN A 207 -4.95 3.73 -18.05
CA ASN A 207 -5.21 2.29 -18.18
C ASN A 207 -5.25 1.77 -19.62
N THR A 208 -4.79 2.57 -20.59
CA THR A 208 -4.72 2.14 -22.00
C THR A 208 -3.88 0.88 -22.17
N THR A 209 -4.28 0.04 -23.13
CA THR A 209 -3.50 -1.13 -23.58
C THR A 209 -2.98 -0.97 -25.00
N SER A 210 -3.11 0.23 -25.58
CA SER A 210 -2.68 0.54 -26.94
C SER A 210 -1.17 0.75 -27.01
N SER A 211 -0.48 -0.05 -27.84
CA SER A 211 0.97 0.09 -28.10
C SER A 211 1.32 1.47 -28.67
N ASP A 212 0.45 2.07 -29.48
CA ASP A 212 0.68 3.40 -30.04
C ASP A 212 0.63 4.49 -28.97
N ASP A 213 -0.24 4.34 -27.96
CA ASP A 213 -0.29 5.24 -26.83
C ASP A 213 1.00 5.15 -25.99
N TYR A 214 1.52 3.93 -25.75
CA TYR A 214 2.80 3.74 -25.08
C TYR A 214 3.97 4.40 -25.82
N LYS A 215 4.03 4.30 -27.14
CA LYS A 215 5.04 4.98 -27.95
C LYS A 215 4.93 6.50 -27.86
N ARG A 216 3.70 7.04 -27.95
CA ARG A 216 3.45 8.48 -27.81
C ARG A 216 3.89 9.01 -26.44
N ALA A 217 3.57 8.28 -25.38
CA ALA A 217 4.00 8.63 -24.03
C ALA A 217 5.52 8.57 -23.88
N ALA A 218 6.16 7.50 -24.40
CA ALA A 218 7.61 7.37 -24.40
C ALA A 218 8.29 8.54 -25.13
N GLU A 219 7.77 8.97 -26.27
CA GLU A 219 8.29 10.15 -27.01
C GLU A 219 8.14 11.45 -26.22
N ALA A 220 7.02 11.65 -25.52
CA ALA A 220 6.83 12.81 -24.65
C ALA A 220 7.86 12.82 -23.50
N ILE A 221 8.07 11.66 -22.85
CA ILE A 221 9.06 11.49 -21.79
C ILE A 221 10.47 11.74 -22.31
N LYS A 222 10.87 11.15 -23.45
CA LYS A 222 12.18 11.33 -24.08
C LYS A 222 12.46 12.81 -24.39
N LYS A 223 11.46 13.57 -24.87
CA LYS A 223 11.58 15.00 -25.16
C LYS A 223 11.78 15.85 -23.91
N ALA A 224 11.12 15.49 -22.79
CA ALA A 224 11.20 16.22 -21.54
C ALA A 224 12.44 15.87 -20.70
N LYS A 225 12.91 14.61 -20.79
CA LYS A 225 14.05 14.09 -20.00
C LYS A 225 15.29 15.00 -19.97
N PRO A 226 15.74 15.65 -21.05
CA PRO A 226 16.91 16.54 -21.01
C PRO A 226 16.75 17.74 -20.08
N CYS A 227 15.52 18.08 -19.64
CA CYS A 227 15.25 19.14 -18.68
C CYS A 227 15.33 18.64 -17.22
N TRP A 228 15.16 17.33 -17.00
CA TRP A 228 15.16 16.73 -15.69
C TRP A 228 16.56 16.48 -15.15
N ALA A 229 16.71 16.53 -13.83
CA ALA A 229 17.96 16.18 -13.15
C ALA A 229 18.12 14.66 -13.03
N ALA A 230 17.07 13.97 -12.65
CA ALA A 230 17.12 12.53 -12.39
C ALA A 230 15.74 11.86 -12.36
N PHE A 231 15.74 10.53 -12.55
CA PHE A 231 14.72 9.64 -12.03
C PHE A 231 15.09 9.28 -10.59
N ASN A 232 14.24 9.58 -9.63
CA ASN A 232 14.55 9.41 -8.20
C ASN A 232 13.29 9.20 -7.35
N SER A 233 13.15 8.02 -6.78
CA SER A 233 12.06 7.68 -5.83
C SER A 233 12.52 7.66 -4.38
N SER A 234 13.81 7.84 -4.09
CA SER A 234 14.36 7.63 -2.74
C SER A 234 14.67 8.90 -1.99
N SER A 235 15.32 9.88 -2.64
CA SER A 235 15.83 11.07 -1.97
C SER A 235 15.12 12.37 -2.36
N TYR A 236 14.14 12.33 -3.25
CA TYR A 236 13.50 13.55 -3.77
C TYR A 236 12.79 14.38 -2.68
N ILE A 237 12.30 13.75 -1.60
CA ILE A 237 11.71 14.42 -0.44
C ILE A 237 12.77 15.37 0.18
N LYS A 238 13.96 14.81 0.46
CA LYS A 238 15.09 15.54 1.02
C LYS A 238 15.61 16.62 0.07
N GLU A 239 15.69 16.33 -1.22
CA GLU A 239 16.17 17.26 -2.24
C GLU A 239 15.21 18.46 -2.39
N LEU A 240 13.90 18.23 -2.30
CA LEU A 240 12.91 19.31 -2.28
C LEU A 240 12.99 20.12 -0.98
N SER A 241 12.99 19.46 0.17
CA SER A 241 13.00 20.13 1.48
C SER A 241 14.26 20.97 1.71
N SER A 242 15.39 20.58 1.09
CA SER A 242 16.65 21.35 1.12
C SER A 242 16.70 22.47 0.07
N GLY A 243 15.77 22.50 -0.90
CA GLY A 243 15.75 23.48 -2.00
C GLY A 243 16.69 23.15 -3.17
N ASN A 244 17.32 21.97 -3.21
CA ASN A 244 18.15 21.50 -4.32
C ASN A 244 17.30 21.21 -5.56
N MET A 245 16.17 20.50 -5.37
CA MET A 245 15.15 20.33 -6.42
C MET A 245 14.04 21.35 -6.21
N TRP A 246 13.44 21.78 -7.31
CA TRP A 246 12.40 22.83 -7.31
C TRP A 246 11.06 22.31 -7.75
N LEU A 247 11.05 21.22 -8.51
CA LEU A 247 9.85 20.60 -9.07
C LEU A 247 10.01 19.08 -9.07
N ALA A 248 8.96 18.38 -8.71
CA ALA A 248 8.98 16.91 -8.73
C ALA A 248 7.62 16.31 -9.13
N LEU A 249 7.67 15.15 -9.81
CA LEU A 249 6.58 14.20 -9.84
C LEU A 249 6.76 13.24 -8.66
N GLY A 250 5.76 13.15 -7.78
CA GLY A 250 5.85 12.29 -6.60
C GLY A 250 4.50 12.10 -5.91
N TYR A 251 4.52 11.51 -4.72
CA TYR A 251 3.32 11.22 -3.97
C TYR A 251 2.91 12.37 -3.06
N SER A 252 1.62 12.63 -2.95
CA SER A 252 1.08 13.73 -2.14
C SER A 252 1.50 13.67 -0.67
N VAL A 253 1.63 12.46 -0.11
CA VAL A 253 2.11 12.22 1.26
C VAL A 253 3.57 12.63 1.45
N ASP A 254 4.41 12.42 0.44
CA ASP A 254 5.82 12.74 0.48
C ASP A 254 6.05 14.26 0.39
N PHE A 255 5.22 14.97 -0.37
CA PHE A 255 5.26 16.43 -0.41
C PHE A 255 4.75 17.07 0.89
N PHE A 256 3.81 16.41 1.57
CA PHE A 256 3.42 16.81 2.92
C PHE A 256 4.63 16.71 3.86
N GLN A 257 5.35 15.59 3.84
CA GLN A 257 6.57 15.39 4.63
C GLN A 257 7.66 16.40 4.23
N ALA A 258 7.91 16.58 2.93
CA ALA A 258 8.91 17.56 2.46
C ALA A 258 8.62 18.98 2.95
N ASN A 259 7.35 19.37 3.02
CA ASN A 259 6.96 20.68 3.54
C ASN A 259 7.16 20.79 5.06
N VAL A 260 6.88 19.71 5.82
CA VAL A 260 7.18 19.64 7.26
C VAL A 260 8.68 19.77 7.51
N ASP A 261 9.50 19.05 6.74
CA ASP A 261 10.97 19.07 6.86
C ASP A 261 11.54 20.44 6.50
N ALA A 262 11.04 21.07 5.43
CA ALA A 262 11.45 22.41 5.02
C ALA A 262 11.14 23.45 6.12
N ALA A 263 9.94 23.37 6.71
CA ALA A 263 9.55 24.25 7.81
C ALA A 263 10.41 24.03 9.06
N ALA A 264 10.70 22.77 9.42
CA ALA A 264 11.58 22.43 10.53
C ALA A 264 13.02 22.95 10.32
N ALA A 265 13.50 22.91 9.07
CA ALA A 265 14.79 23.48 8.65
C ALA A 265 14.77 25.02 8.50
N LYS A 266 13.63 25.68 8.80
CA LYS A 266 13.44 27.14 8.69
C LYS A 266 13.77 27.68 7.29
N GLN A 267 13.41 26.93 6.25
CA GLN A 267 13.56 27.39 4.88
C GLN A 267 12.65 28.62 4.61
N ASP A 268 13.06 29.48 3.69
CA ASP A 268 12.33 30.68 3.29
C ASP A 268 11.31 30.45 2.15
N PHE A 269 10.96 29.18 1.92
CA PHE A 269 10.00 28.70 0.93
C PHE A 269 9.13 27.59 1.51
N LYS A 270 8.05 27.25 0.79
CA LYS A 270 7.19 26.11 1.08
C LYS A 270 7.24 25.09 -0.04
N ILE A 271 7.08 23.82 0.33
CA ILE A 271 6.80 22.78 -0.65
C ILE A 271 5.27 22.66 -0.76
N VAL A 272 4.77 22.91 -1.95
CA VAL A 272 3.35 22.87 -2.30
C VAL A 272 3.11 21.69 -3.22
N ALA A 273 2.07 20.93 -2.97
CA ALA A 273 1.61 19.85 -3.84
C ALA A 273 0.30 20.24 -4.52
N VAL A 274 0.18 19.94 -5.82
CA VAL A 274 -1.05 20.21 -6.58
C VAL A 274 -1.41 19.01 -7.44
N ILE A 275 -2.71 18.70 -7.50
CA ILE A 275 -3.25 17.80 -8.51
C ILE A 275 -3.25 18.58 -9.82
N PRO A 276 -2.56 18.08 -10.87
CA PRO A 276 -2.57 18.75 -12.17
C PRO A 276 -3.99 18.94 -12.72
N SER A 277 -4.20 20.01 -13.47
CA SER A 277 -5.52 20.36 -14.03
C SER A 277 -6.11 19.25 -14.92
N GLN A 278 -5.23 18.45 -15.53
CA GLN A 278 -5.59 17.28 -16.36
C GLN A 278 -6.07 16.09 -15.53
N GLY A 279 -5.76 16.04 -14.23
CA GLY A 279 -6.01 14.91 -13.34
C GLY A 279 -4.74 14.27 -12.81
N ALA A 280 -4.88 13.16 -12.11
CA ALA A 280 -3.76 12.44 -11.49
C ALA A 280 -4.09 10.96 -11.27
N VAL A 281 -3.06 10.18 -10.95
CA VAL A 281 -3.24 8.82 -10.44
C VAL A 281 -3.71 8.88 -8.99
N LEU A 282 -4.69 8.04 -8.65
CA LEU A 282 -5.18 7.79 -7.31
C LEU A 282 -4.75 6.37 -6.89
N SER A 283 -3.88 6.28 -5.93
CA SER A 283 -3.46 5.00 -5.33
C SER A 283 -4.25 4.77 -4.06
N VAL A 284 -5.03 3.69 -4.02
CA VAL A 284 -5.84 3.30 -2.86
C VAL A 284 -5.24 2.05 -2.25
N ASP A 285 -4.90 2.11 -0.98
CA ASP A 285 -4.45 0.96 -0.21
C ASP A 285 -5.64 0.34 0.51
N ASN A 286 -5.64 -0.99 0.57
CA ASN A 286 -6.80 -1.75 1.01
C ASN A 286 -6.41 -2.76 2.09
N MET A 287 -7.20 -2.88 3.14
CA MET A 287 -7.05 -3.97 4.11
C MET A 287 -7.72 -5.23 3.57
N VAL A 288 -6.98 -6.33 3.58
CA VAL A 288 -7.44 -7.65 3.12
C VAL A 288 -7.05 -8.73 4.11
N ILE A 289 -7.76 -9.86 4.12
CA ILE A 289 -7.44 -11.03 4.94
C ILE A 289 -6.79 -12.09 4.05
N HIS A 290 -5.56 -12.51 4.38
CA HIS A 290 -4.87 -13.54 3.63
C HIS A 290 -5.58 -14.88 3.74
N LYS A 291 -5.52 -15.72 2.69
CA LYS A 291 -6.23 -17.03 2.66
C LYS A 291 -5.83 -17.98 3.78
N SER A 292 -4.59 -17.88 4.25
CA SER A 292 -4.04 -18.70 5.35
C SER A 292 -3.90 -17.91 6.66
N ALA A 293 -4.72 -16.88 6.87
CA ALA A 293 -4.68 -16.07 8.09
C ALA A 293 -4.84 -16.97 9.33
N PRO A 294 -3.90 -16.91 10.29
CA PRO A 294 -3.98 -17.70 11.52
C PRO A 294 -5.16 -17.34 12.41
N ASN A 295 -5.57 -16.06 12.42
CA ASN A 295 -6.64 -15.55 13.27
C ASN A 295 -7.65 -14.68 12.48
N PRO A 296 -8.47 -15.28 11.58
CA PRO A 296 -9.39 -14.50 10.74
C PRO A 296 -10.46 -13.74 11.56
N ALA A 297 -10.83 -14.23 12.74
CA ALA A 297 -11.78 -13.53 13.61
C ALA A 297 -11.19 -12.21 14.14
N LEU A 298 -9.94 -12.23 14.59
CA LEU A 298 -9.23 -11.04 15.05
C LEU A 298 -8.91 -10.08 13.87
N ALA A 299 -8.64 -10.64 12.66
CA ALA A 299 -8.46 -9.86 11.45
C ALA A 299 -9.71 -9.04 11.09
N HIS A 300 -10.90 -9.64 11.14
CA HIS A 300 -12.16 -8.90 10.95
C HIS A 300 -12.37 -7.83 12.02
N ALA A 301 -12.10 -8.16 13.29
CA ALA A 301 -12.20 -7.20 14.38
C ALA A 301 -11.25 -6.00 14.17
N PHE A 302 -10.02 -6.26 13.73
CA PHE A 302 -9.04 -5.23 13.41
C PHE A 302 -9.51 -4.34 12.26
N ILE A 303 -9.96 -4.92 11.16
CA ILE A 303 -10.47 -4.16 10.01
C ILE A 303 -11.66 -3.31 10.44
N ASN A 304 -12.59 -3.87 11.23
CA ASN A 304 -13.73 -3.10 11.73
C ASN A 304 -13.32 -1.96 12.66
N PHE A 305 -12.35 -2.20 13.55
CA PHE A 305 -11.78 -1.19 14.45
C PHE A 305 -11.09 -0.05 13.66
N MET A 306 -10.33 -0.39 12.60
CA MET A 306 -9.70 0.60 11.73
C MET A 306 -10.70 1.48 10.96
N MET A 307 -11.95 1.01 10.78
CA MET A 307 -13.03 1.79 10.17
C MET A 307 -13.77 2.70 11.15
N GLU A 308 -13.42 2.75 12.43
CA GLU A 308 -13.89 3.81 13.32
C GLU A 308 -13.26 5.14 12.94
N GLY A 309 -14.07 6.20 12.91
CA GLY A 309 -13.63 7.50 12.38
C GLY A 309 -12.37 8.05 13.06
N GLN A 310 -12.25 7.94 14.38
CA GLN A 310 -11.06 8.39 15.11
C GLN A 310 -9.82 7.57 14.72
N ASN A 311 -9.93 6.23 14.70
CA ASN A 311 -8.82 5.35 14.38
C ASN A 311 -8.34 5.54 12.93
N ALA A 312 -9.29 5.71 12.00
CA ALA A 312 -8.99 5.99 10.61
C ALA A 312 -8.28 7.34 10.43
N ALA A 313 -8.69 8.38 11.18
CA ALA A 313 -8.10 9.71 11.05
C ALA A 313 -6.65 9.81 11.51
N GLU A 314 -6.22 8.94 12.43
CA GLU A 314 -4.87 9.01 13.00
C GLU A 314 -3.78 8.76 11.95
N LEU A 315 -4.00 7.87 10.98
CA LEU A 315 -3.07 7.70 9.87
C LEU A 315 -2.94 8.98 9.04
N SER A 316 -4.07 9.60 8.66
CA SER A 316 -4.02 10.86 7.90
C SER A 316 -3.32 11.97 8.68
N ASN A 317 -3.52 12.04 9.98
CA ASN A 317 -2.84 13.01 10.86
C ASN A 317 -1.35 12.73 11.03
N LEU A 318 -0.92 11.46 10.87
CA LEU A 318 0.47 11.04 11.00
C LEU A 318 1.28 11.34 9.73
N ILE A 319 0.76 10.94 8.57
CA ILE A 319 1.52 10.97 7.31
C ILE A 319 0.91 11.89 6.23
N GLY A 320 -0.19 12.57 6.51
CA GLY A 320 -0.85 13.43 5.52
C GLY A 320 -1.55 12.66 4.40
N SER A 321 -1.93 11.39 4.60
CA SER A 321 -2.63 10.59 3.59
C SER A 321 -4.09 10.99 3.42
N GLY A 322 -4.66 10.73 2.26
CA GLY A 322 -6.10 10.73 2.06
C GLY A 322 -6.75 9.62 2.89
N ASN A 323 -8.02 9.79 3.22
CA ASN A 323 -8.76 8.89 4.07
C ASN A 323 -9.97 8.30 3.34
N ALA A 324 -10.04 6.98 3.30
CA ALA A 324 -11.17 6.29 2.67
C ALA A 324 -12.44 6.27 3.54
N ASN A 325 -12.34 6.74 4.78
CA ASN A 325 -13.43 6.76 5.76
C ASN A 325 -14.04 8.16 5.85
N ALA A 326 -15.33 8.30 5.54
CA ALA A 326 -16.04 9.60 5.63
C ALA A 326 -16.18 10.07 7.07
N ALA A 327 -16.38 9.16 8.03
CA ALA A 327 -16.50 9.51 9.45
C ALA A 327 -15.16 10.01 10.06
N ALA A 328 -14.03 9.74 9.41
CA ALA A 328 -12.72 10.24 9.85
C ALA A 328 -12.59 11.77 9.71
N MET A 329 -13.31 12.37 8.78
CA MET A 329 -13.14 13.79 8.42
C MET A 329 -13.28 14.75 9.61
N GLN A 330 -14.10 14.44 10.61
CA GLN A 330 -14.24 15.27 11.80
C GLN A 330 -13.02 15.22 12.73
N PHE A 331 -12.20 14.18 12.67
CA PHE A 331 -11.02 13.96 13.53
C PHE A 331 -9.70 14.30 12.83
N ILE A 332 -9.70 14.56 11.51
CA ILE A 332 -8.52 14.98 10.77
C ILE A 332 -8.21 16.45 11.09
N LYS A 333 -6.94 16.74 11.38
CA LYS A 333 -6.46 18.08 11.71
C LYS A 333 -6.73 19.08 10.59
N PRO A 334 -7.06 20.33 10.91
CA PRO A 334 -7.39 21.35 9.89
C PRO A 334 -6.30 21.55 8.84
N GLU A 335 -5.03 21.55 9.25
CA GLU A 335 -3.87 21.72 8.37
C GLU A 335 -3.71 20.55 7.39
N VAL A 336 -4.07 19.32 7.77
CA VAL A 336 -4.07 18.15 6.89
C VAL A 336 -5.24 18.22 5.90
N LYS A 337 -6.45 18.59 6.39
CA LYS A 337 -7.63 18.79 5.52
C LYS A 337 -7.45 19.88 4.48
N ALA A 338 -6.69 20.92 4.81
CA ALA A 338 -6.42 22.03 3.90
C ALA A 338 -5.52 21.65 2.71
N ASN A 339 -4.90 20.46 2.74
CA ASN A 339 -4.09 19.98 1.63
C ASN A 339 -4.97 19.45 0.49
N VAL A 340 -5.20 20.30 -0.51
CA VAL A 340 -6.06 19.99 -1.68
C VAL A 340 -5.50 18.87 -2.56
N SER A 341 -4.22 18.55 -2.47
CA SER A 341 -3.63 17.41 -3.18
C SER A 341 -4.00 16.06 -2.55
N VAL A 342 -4.46 16.09 -1.31
CA VAL A 342 -4.88 14.92 -0.52
C VAL A 342 -6.41 14.88 -0.37
N PHE A 343 -7.02 16.04 -0.11
CA PHE A 343 -8.46 16.19 0.04
C PHE A 343 -9.02 17.12 -1.04
N PRO A 344 -9.04 16.67 -2.31
CA PRO A 344 -9.55 17.46 -3.42
C PRO A 344 -11.07 17.65 -3.30
N ASP A 345 -11.58 18.66 -3.99
CA ASP A 345 -13.03 18.82 -4.17
C ASP A 345 -13.62 17.71 -5.06
N ALA A 346 -14.94 17.64 -5.11
CA ALA A 346 -15.66 16.60 -5.84
C ALA A 346 -15.38 16.63 -7.36
N GLU A 347 -15.14 17.80 -7.96
CA GLU A 347 -14.83 17.92 -9.39
C GLU A 347 -13.42 17.45 -9.69
N THR A 348 -12.46 17.76 -8.85
CA THR A 348 -11.09 17.27 -8.96
C THR A 348 -11.03 15.74 -8.73
N MET A 349 -11.80 15.23 -7.77
CA MET A 349 -11.87 13.78 -7.50
C MET A 349 -12.33 12.99 -8.75
N LYS A 350 -13.25 13.52 -9.55
CA LYS A 350 -13.70 12.89 -10.81
C LYS A 350 -12.59 12.75 -11.86
N LYS A 351 -11.53 13.54 -11.77
CA LYS A 351 -10.38 13.49 -12.70
C LYS A 351 -9.30 12.50 -12.24
N LEU A 352 -9.42 11.96 -11.04
CA LEU A 352 -8.47 10.98 -10.54
C LEU A 352 -8.75 9.60 -11.16
N ARG A 353 -7.68 8.84 -11.40
CA ARG A 353 -7.74 7.51 -12.03
C ARG A 353 -6.98 6.49 -11.20
N GLN A 354 -7.65 5.43 -10.80
CA GLN A 354 -6.99 4.26 -10.22
C GLN A 354 -6.36 3.43 -11.34
N LEU A 355 -5.12 3.01 -11.13
CA LEU A 355 -4.46 2.11 -12.06
C LEU A 355 -4.99 0.68 -11.90
N ARG A 356 -5.16 0.01 -13.03
CA ARG A 356 -5.56 -1.39 -13.13
C ARG A 356 -4.34 -2.28 -13.36
N LEU A 357 -4.49 -3.54 -13.05
CA LEU A 357 -3.48 -4.52 -13.41
C LEU A 357 -3.38 -4.62 -14.93
N LEU A 358 -2.25 -4.19 -15.48
CA LEU A 358 -1.98 -4.30 -16.90
C LEU A 358 -1.78 -5.75 -17.33
N PRO A 359 -2.23 -6.14 -18.54
CA PRO A 359 -1.87 -7.42 -19.14
C PRO A 359 -0.35 -7.59 -19.25
N ALA A 360 0.13 -8.84 -19.28
CA ALA A 360 1.57 -9.15 -19.27
C ALA A 360 2.32 -8.57 -20.47
N GLU A 361 1.66 -8.48 -21.62
CA GLU A 361 2.23 -7.91 -22.85
C GLU A 361 2.54 -6.43 -22.68
N GLN A 362 1.57 -5.64 -22.21
CA GLN A 362 1.73 -4.20 -21.96
C GLN A 362 2.75 -3.91 -20.87
N ARG A 363 2.82 -4.75 -19.83
CA ARG A 363 3.88 -4.60 -18.82
C ARG A 363 5.28 -4.80 -19.40
N ARG A 364 5.47 -5.79 -20.30
CA ARG A 364 6.75 -6.00 -21.00
C ARG A 364 7.08 -4.84 -21.92
N GLU A 365 6.14 -4.40 -22.75
CA GLU A 365 6.34 -3.28 -23.66
C GLU A 365 6.73 -2.02 -22.90
N ARG A 366 5.99 -1.67 -21.84
CA ARG A 366 6.32 -0.53 -20.98
C ARG A 366 7.71 -0.65 -20.36
N GLY A 367 8.08 -1.83 -19.86
CA GLY A 367 9.42 -2.08 -19.30
C GLY A 367 10.55 -1.92 -20.33
N GLN A 368 10.34 -2.34 -21.57
CA GLN A 368 11.28 -2.14 -22.68
C GLN A 368 11.45 -0.66 -22.99
N LEU A 369 10.35 0.05 -23.21
CA LEU A 369 10.37 1.51 -23.48
C LEU A 369 10.99 2.30 -22.30
N TRP A 370 10.74 1.88 -21.06
CA TRP A 370 11.35 2.49 -19.88
C TRP A 370 12.87 2.31 -19.88
N THR A 371 13.36 1.13 -20.19
CA THR A 371 14.78 0.86 -20.33
C THR A 371 15.41 1.75 -21.41
N GLU A 372 14.78 1.84 -22.57
CA GLU A 372 15.24 2.74 -23.66
C GLU A 372 15.29 4.22 -23.22
N ILE A 373 14.26 4.70 -22.50
CA ILE A 373 14.21 6.06 -21.98
C ILE A 373 15.38 6.30 -21.02
N LYS A 374 15.73 5.34 -20.18
CA LYS A 374 16.79 5.52 -19.17
C LYS A 374 18.20 5.57 -19.76
N VAL A 375 18.46 4.85 -20.86
CA VAL A 375 19.80 4.79 -21.47
C VAL A 375 20.08 5.87 -22.54
N GLN A 376 19.08 6.58 -23.00
CA GLN A 376 19.24 7.76 -23.87
C GLN A 376 19.59 9.00 -23.06
#